data_fb80d6ff0ba892b7444212762501bd71
#
_entry.id   fb80d6ff0ba892b7444212762501bd71
#
_cell.length_a   1.000
_cell.length_b   1.000
_cell.length_c   1.000
_cell.angle_alpha   90.00
_cell.angle_beta   90.00
_cell.angle_gamma   90.00
#
_symmetry.space_group_name_H-M   'P 1'
#
loop_
_entity.id
_entity.type
_entity.pdbx_description
1 polymer ?
#
loop_
_entity_poly.entity_id
_entity_poly.type
_entity_poly.pdbx_seq_one_letter_code
_entity_poly.pdbx_strand_id
1 'polypeptide(L)'
;SSLVGSEMCIRDRYRRGLITDRERYEKVCEVWNNTTSEVEKELKQKVQTLTDNPIMMMVNSGARGSIGQYNQMAGMRGLLAKPNGDAVEIPVTSSFVDGLSVSEYFISTHGTRKGNADTALKTADSGYLTRRLVDVVQDVIVREEDCGTIQGVVVKAFVDESDGTVIESLHERITGRYT
;
A
#
# COMPACT_ATOMS: atom_id res chain seq x y z
N SER A 1 3.77 22.30 -13.68
CA SER A 1 3.39 23.72 -13.46
C SER A 1 1.97 23.88 -12.91
N SER A 2 1.06 22.98 -13.22
CA SER A 2 -0.34 23.02 -12.76
C SER A 2 -0.48 22.71 -11.27
N LEU A 3 0.31 21.82 -10.73
CA LEU A 3 0.28 21.37 -9.33
C LEU A 3 0.71 22.44 -8.33
N VAL A 4 1.80 23.14 -8.63
CA VAL A 4 2.26 24.29 -7.82
C VAL A 4 1.18 25.38 -7.81
N GLY A 5 0.49 25.58 -8.92
CA GLY A 5 -0.66 26.49 -9.00
C GLY A 5 -1.81 26.08 -8.11
N SER A 6 -2.16 24.80 -8.06
CA SER A 6 -3.23 24.27 -7.19
C SER A 6 -2.92 24.43 -5.71
N GLU A 7 -1.71 24.10 -5.28
CA GLU A 7 -1.28 24.27 -3.88
C GLU A 7 -1.23 25.74 -3.48
N MET A 8 -0.73 26.63 -4.35
CA MET A 8 -0.72 28.07 -4.10
C MET A 8 -2.15 28.62 -3.95
N CYS A 9 -3.10 28.17 -4.78
CA CYS A 9 -4.50 28.56 -4.67
C CYS A 9 -5.15 28.12 -3.34
N ILE A 10 -4.83 26.91 -2.87
CA ILE A 10 -5.32 26.40 -1.59
C ILE A 10 -4.76 27.24 -0.44
N ARG A 11 -3.48 27.57 -0.46
CA ARG A 11 -2.84 28.42 0.57
C ARG A 11 -3.37 29.85 0.56
N ASP A 12 -3.67 30.40 -0.62
CA ASP A 12 -4.26 31.73 -0.73
C ASP A 12 -5.68 31.78 -0.16
N ARG A 13 -6.51 30.77 -0.44
CA ARG A 13 -7.85 30.65 0.16
C ARG A 13 -7.78 30.55 1.68
N TYR A 14 -6.84 29.81 2.22
CA TYR A 14 -6.62 29.71 3.66
C TYR A 14 -6.21 31.08 4.25
N ARG A 15 -5.28 31.79 3.62
CA ARG A 15 -4.85 33.13 4.06
C ARG A 15 -5.99 34.15 4.06
N ARG A 16 -6.94 34.01 3.13
CA ARG A 16 -8.16 34.82 3.05
C ARG A 16 -9.26 34.40 4.02
N GLY A 17 -9.05 33.34 4.81
CA GLY A 17 -10.03 32.84 5.77
C GLY A 17 -11.23 32.11 5.13
N LEU A 18 -11.14 31.69 3.87
CA LEU A 18 -12.22 31.01 3.15
C LEU A 18 -12.31 29.52 3.46
N ILE A 19 -11.26 28.94 3.96
CA ILE A 19 -11.17 27.51 4.32
C ILE A 19 -10.51 27.38 5.69
N THR A 20 -10.87 26.32 6.41
CA THR A 20 -10.26 25.95 7.69
C THR A 20 -8.88 25.33 7.46
N ASP A 21 -8.05 25.24 8.51
CA ASP A 21 -6.73 24.59 8.42
C ASP A 21 -6.84 23.09 8.08
N ARG A 22 -7.86 22.42 8.62
CA ARG A 22 -8.14 21.03 8.32
C ARG A 22 -8.51 20.81 6.85
N GLU A 23 -9.39 21.63 6.32
CA GLU A 23 -9.75 21.58 4.88
C GLU A 23 -8.56 21.88 3.98
N ARG A 24 -7.70 22.81 4.37
CA ARG A 24 -6.44 23.09 3.69
C ARG A 24 -5.56 21.85 3.63
N TYR A 25 -5.34 21.22 4.78
CA TYR A 25 -4.54 20.01 4.92
C TYR A 25 -5.10 18.87 4.04
N GLU A 26 -6.39 18.58 4.14
CA GLU A 26 -7.03 17.52 3.37
C GLU A 26 -6.88 17.75 1.86
N LYS A 27 -7.09 18.97 1.39
CA LYS A 27 -6.95 19.33 -0.03
C LYS A 27 -5.49 19.26 -0.52
N VAL A 28 -4.53 19.65 0.29
CA VAL A 28 -3.11 19.54 -0.07
C VAL A 28 -2.71 18.06 -0.17
N CYS A 29 -3.12 17.24 0.78
CA CYS A 29 -2.88 15.80 0.73
C CYS A 29 -3.55 15.14 -0.49
N GLU A 30 -4.79 15.52 -0.82
CA GLU A 30 -5.49 15.03 -2.00
C GLU A 30 -4.75 15.34 -3.30
N VAL A 31 -4.31 16.57 -3.48
CA VAL A 31 -3.54 16.98 -4.67
C VAL A 31 -2.27 16.16 -4.82
N TRP A 32 -1.52 15.95 -3.74
CA TRP A 32 -0.28 15.21 -3.80
C TRP A 32 -0.48 13.70 -3.97
N ASN A 33 -1.53 13.12 -3.39
CA ASN A 33 -1.89 11.72 -3.64
C ASN A 33 -2.28 11.47 -5.10
N ASN A 34 -3.09 12.36 -5.68
CA ASN A 34 -3.46 12.29 -7.08
C ASN A 34 -2.24 12.39 -7.99
N THR A 35 -1.32 13.32 -7.69
CA THR A 35 -0.06 13.46 -8.43
C THR A 35 0.80 12.21 -8.36
N THR A 36 0.95 11.65 -7.18
CA THR A 36 1.74 10.41 -6.99
C THR A 36 1.12 9.27 -7.80
N SER A 37 -0.21 9.16 -7.82
CA SER A 37 -0.93 8.16 -8.60
C SER A 37 -0.78 8.37 -10.11
N GLU A 38 -0.77 9.62 -10.59
CA GLU A 38 -0.52 9.93 -12.00
C GLU A 38 0.92 9.55 -12.41
N VAL A 39 1.90 9.91 -11.60
CA VAL A 39 3.31 9.53 -11.83
C VAL A 39 3.48 8.01 -11.87
N GLU A 40 2.84 7.29 -10.94
CA GLU A 40 2.86 5.83 -10.93
C GLU A 40 2.24 5.24 -12.19
N LYS A 41 1.13 5.78 -12.64
CA LYS A 41 0.43 5.34 -13.85
C LYS A 41 1.27 5.54 -15.10
N GLU A 42 1.88 6.72 -15.25
CA GLU A 42 2.77 6.99 -16.38
C GLU A 42 4.02 6.11 -16.35
N LEU A 43 4.61 5.94 -15.18
CA LEU A 43 5.77 5.07 -14.99
C LEU A 43 5.43 3.63 -15.39
N LYS A 44 4.28 3.11 -14.94
CA LYS A 44 3.81 1.77 -15.27
C LYS A 44 3.63 1.57 -16.78
N GLN A 45 3.07 2.57 -17.47
CA GLN A 45 2.92 2.52 -18.93
C GLN A 45 4.27 2.47 -19.64
N LYS A 46 5.22 3.34 -19.25
CA LYS A 46 6.57 3.36 -19.85
C LYS A 46 7.33 2.06 -19.60
N VAL A 47 7.20 1.51 -18.41
CA VAL A 47 7.91 0.31 -18.01
C VAL A 47 7.37 -0.94 -18.72
N GLN A 48 6.07 -1.00 -19.01
CA GLN A 48 5.49 -2.10 -19.79
C GLN A 48 6.08 -2.23 -21.20
N THR A 49 6.66 -1.13 -21.74
CA THR A 49 7.35 -1.16 -23.03
C THR A 49 8.80 -1.68 -22.95
N LEU A 50 9.35 -1.80 -21.74
CA LEU A 50 10.73 -2.23 -21.48
C LEU A 50 10.75 -3.70 -21.05
N THR A 51 10.66 -4.62 -22.01
CA THR A 51 10.60 -6.06 -21.75
C THR A 51 11.86 -6.66 -21.12
N ASP A 52 13.02 -6.05 -21.35
CA ASP A 52 14.32 -6.58 -20.92
C ASP A 52 14.88 -5.96 -19.63
N ASN A 53 14.03 -5.28 -18.86
CA ASN A 53 14.44 -4.69 -17.59
C ASN A 53 14.44 -5.75 -16.47
N PRO A 54 15.60 -6.11 -15.87
CA PRO A 54 15.69 -7.13 -14.84
C PRO A 54 14.84 -6.85 -13.60
N ILE A 55 14.69 -5.57 -13.23
CA ILE A 55 13.88 -5.17 -12.08
C ILE A 55 12.40 -5.46 -12.36
N MET A 56 11.94 -5.18 -13.58
CA MET A 56 10.56 -5.48 -13.95
C MET A 56 10.29 -6.96 -14.09
N MET A 57 11.26 -7.75 -14.51
CA MET A 57 11.14 -9.21 -14.50
C MET A 57 10.89 -9.73 -13.08
N MET A 58 11.61 -9.21 -12.08
CA MET A 58 11.40 -9.57 -10.67
C MET A 58 10.03 -9.14 -10.14
N VAL A 59 9.59 -7.94 -10.47
CA VAL A 59 8.29 -7.40 -10.05
C VAL A 59 7.15 -8.16 -10.73
N ASN A 60 7.22 -8.38 -12.04
CA ASN A 60 6.17 -9.06 -12.82
C ASN A 60 6.03 -10.55 -12.45
N SER A 61 7.15 -11.21 -12.11
CA SER A 61 7.12 -12.61 -11.66
C SER A 61 6.61 -12.76 -10.23
N GLY A 62 6.44 -11.66 -9.48
CA GLY A 62 6.09 -11.70 -8.06
C GLY A 62 7.20 -12.20 -7.14
N ALA A 63 8.41 -12.45 -7.66
CA ALA A 63 9.52 -12.97 -6.86
C ALA A 63 10.02 -11.96 -5.83
N ARG A 64 10.12 -10.70 -6.20
CA ARG A 64 10.56 -9.63 -5.30
C ARG A 64 10.12 -8.25 -5.78
N GLY A 65 9.72 -7.40 -4.83
CA GLY A 65 9.36 -6.02 -5.10
C GLY A 65 7.91 -5.84 -5.53
N SER A 66 7.50 -4.58 -5.55
CA SER A 66 6.19 -4.15 -6.02
C SER A 66 6.34 -2.92 -6.92
N ILE A 67 5.30 -2.64 -7.70
CA ILE A 67 5.29 -1.45 -8.57
C ILE A 67 5.39 -0.15 -7.75
N GLY A 68 4.80 -0.11 -6.56
CA GLY A 68 4.93 1.03 -5.65
C GLY A 68 6.37 1.25 -5.16
N GLN A 69 7.12 0.19 -4.88
CA GLN A 69 8.54 0.30 -4.55
C GLN A 69 9.36 0.79 -5.74
N TYR A 70 9.04 0.31 -6.94
CA TYR A 70 9.67 0.80 -8.17
C TYR A 70 9.38 2.29 -8.40
N ASN A 71 8.15 2.74 -8.13
CA ASN A 71 7.79 4.15 -8.19
C ASN A 71 8.62 5.01 -7.22
N GLN A 72 8.87 4.55 -6.00
CA GLN A 72 9.75 5.26 -5.06
C GLN A 72 11.22 5.31 -5.54
N MET A 73 11.67 4.32 -6.29
CA MET A 73 13.03 4.29 -6.81
C MET A 73 13.23 5.21 -8.02
N ALA A 74 12.31 5.20 -8.97
CA ALA A 74 12.47 5.84 -10.28
C ALA A 74 11.49 7.00 -10.55
N GLY A 75 10.43 7.11 -9.76
CA GLY A 75 9.42 8.15 -9.89
C GLY A 75 9.45 9.14 -8.73
N MET A 76 8.45 9.07 -7.86
CA MET A 76 8.27 9.99 -6.75
C MET A 76 7.91 9.21 -5.48
N ARG A 77 8.51 9.60 -4.35
CA ARG A 77 8.19 8.94 -3.09
C ARG A 77 6.81 9.34 -2.53
N GLY A 78 6.42 10.61 -2.71
CA GLY A 78 5.12 11.12 -2.30
C GLY A 78 5.02 11.53 -0.83
N LEU A 79 3.81 11.51 -0.27
CA LEU A 79 3.55 11.86 1.12
C LEU A 79 3.98 10.75 2.08
N LEU A 80 4.58 11.14 3.18
CA LEU A 80 5.05 10.22 4.22
C LEU A 80 4.21 10.34 5.48
N ALA A 81 3.99 9.23 6.16
CA ALA A 81 3.28 9.21 7.43
C ALA A 81 4.15 9.66 8.60
N LYS A 82 3.57 10.49 9.47
CA LYS A 82 4.12 10.80 10.80
C LYS A 82 3.98 9.57 11.72
N PRO A 83 4.68 9.54 12.85
CA PRO A 83 4.52 8.45 13.83
C PRO A 83 3.07 8.27 14.34
N ASN A 84 2.29 9.35 14.41
CA ASN A 84 0.88 9.34 14.80
C ASN A 84 -0.09 8.82 13.71
N GLY A 85 0.39 8.60 12.50
CA GLY A 85 -0.43 8.11 11.38
C GLY A 85 -0.84 9.17 10.36
N ASP A 86 -0.81 10.46 10.72
CA ASP A 86 -1.13 11.55 9.79
C ASP A 86 -0.06 11.67 8.70
N ALA A 87 -0.43 12.18 7.54
CA ALA A 87 0.53 12.49 6.49
C ALA A 87 1.32 13.77 6.79
N VAL A 88 2.57 13.81 6.38
CA VAL A 88 3.35 15.05 6.35
C VAL A 88 2.91 15.84 5.12
N GLU A 89 2.51 17.10 5.31
CA GLU A 89 2.03 17.97 4.22
C GLU A 89 3.07 18.23 3.11
N ILE A 90 4.35 18.14 3.46
CA ILE A 90 5.45 18.34 2.52
C ILE A 90 5.76 17.00 1.87
N PRO A 91 5.51 16.84 0.56
CA PRO A 91 5.82 15.61 -0.14
C PRO A 91 7.31 15.47 -0.39
N VAL A 92 7.76 14.25 -0.52
CA VAL A 92 9.07 13.91 -1.07
C VAL A 92 8.90 13.75 -2.58
N THR A 93 9.35 14.75 -3.32
CA THR A 93 9.21 14.79 -4.79
C THR A 93 10.31 14.05 -5.50
N SER A 94 11.47 13.93 -4.86
CA SER A 94 12.63 13.24 -5.41
C SER A 94 12.47 11.72 -5.41
N SER A 95 13.09 11.07 -6.38
CA SER A 95 13.27 9.61 -6.40
C SER A 95 14.55 9.22 -5.65
N PHE A 96 14.68 7.92 -5.33
CA PHE A 96 15.93 7.43 -4.74
C PHE A 96 17.11 7.48 -5.72
N VAL A 97 16.84 7.36 -7.03
CA VAL A 97 17.87 7.44 -8.08
C VAL A 97 18.42 8.85 -8.18
N ASP A 98 17.56 9.86 -8.11
CA ASP A 98 17.97 11.27 -8.17
C ASP A 98 18.66 11.72 -6.88
N GLY A 99 18.36 11.06 -5.78
CA GLY A 99 18.81 11.40 -4.43
C GLY A 99 17.87 12.37 -3.73
N LEU A 100 17.80 12.25 -2.40
CA LEU A 100 16.94 13.09 -1.57
C LEU A 100 17.70 14.35 -1.11
N SER A 101 17.01 15.47 -1.04
CA SER A 101 17.51 16.65 -0.34
C SER A 101 17.61 16.39 1.17
N VAL A 102 18.36 17.21 1.90
CA VAL A 102 18.54 17.05 3.35
C VAL A 102 17.20 17.10 4.10
N SER A 103 16.29 17.99 3.71
CA SER A 103 14.97 18.10 4.30
C SER A 103 14.08 16.88 4.01
N GLU A 104 14.08 16.40 2.77
CA GLU A 104 13.34 15.21 2.37
C GLU A 104 13.87 13.95 3.07
N TYR A 105 15.19 13.85 3.22
CA TYR A 105 15.80 12.77 3.99
C TYR A 105 15.36 12.80 5.44
N PHE A 106 15.37 13.96 6.08
CA PHE A 106 14.92 14.11 7.47
C PHE A 106 13.46 13.70 7.65
N ILE A 107 12.56 14.15 6.78
CA ILE A 107 11.14 13.75 6.79
C ILE A 107 11.01 12.23 6.63
N SER A 108 11.83 11.64 5.75
CA SER A 108 11.84 10.19 5.48
C SER A 108 12.24 9.35 6.69
N THR A 109 13.08 9.88 7.59
CA THR A 109 13.55 9.13 8.77
C THR A 109 12.42 8.77 9.73
N HIS A 110 11.38 9.61 9.84
CA HIS A 110 10.23 9.35 10.72
C HIS A 110 9.48 8.08 10.30
N GLY A 111 9.19 7.94 9.00
CA GLY A 111 8.53 6.75 8.48
C GLY A 111 9.39 5.49 8.59
N THR A 112 10.69 5.61 8.33
CA THR A 112 11.64 4.49 8.47
C THR A 112 11.73 4.00 9.91
N ARG A 113 11.83 4.91 10.87
CA ARG A 113 11.88 4.55 12.30
C ARG A 113 10.60 3.87 12.76
N LYS A 114 9.43 4.39 12.35
CA LYS A 114 8.14 3.75 12.62
C LYS A 114 8.08 2.35 12.01
N GLY A 115 8.48 2.20 10.74
CA GLY A 115 8.48 0.91 10.06
C GLY A 115 9.38 -0.14 10.74
N ASN A 116 10.55 0.27 11.21
CA ASN A 116 11.45 -0.63 11.96
C ASN A 116 10.83 -1.08 13.28
N ALA A 117 10.23 -0.17 14.03
CA ALA A 117 9.55 -0.49 15.29
C ALA A 117 8.33 -1.39 15.07
N ASP A 118 7.49 -1.06 14.09
CA ASP A 118 6.32 -1.86 13.74
C ASP A 118 6.69 -3.27 13.29
N THR A 119 7.76 -3.43 12.52
CA THR A 119 8.24 -4.75 12.08
C THR A 119 8.66 -5.58 13.27
N ALA A 120 9.43 -5.01 14.21
CA ALA A 120 9.89 -5.71 15.39
C ALA A 120 8.73 -6.19 16.28
N LEU A 121 7.70 -5.35 16.48
CA LEU A 121 6.52 -5.70 17.30
C LEU A 121 5.62 -6.70 16.60
N LYS A 122 5.28 -6.50 15.32
CA LYS A 122 4.40 -7.38 14.56
C LYS A 122 4.96 -8.78 14.35
N THR A 123 6.26 -8.94 14.34
CA THR A 123 6.92 -10.24 14.24
C THR A 123 6.56 -11.11 15.44
N ALA A 124 6.59 -10.56 16.65
CA ALA A 124 6.22 -11.28 17.87
C ALA A 124 4.74 -11.68 17.88
N ASP A 125 3.84 -10.77 17.50
CA ASP A 125 2.40 -11.03 17.43
C ASP A 125 2.08 -12.10 16.39
N SER A 126 2.70 -12.03 15.21
CA SER A 126 2.55 -13.03 14.15
C SER A 126 3.05 -14.40 14.60
N GLY A 127 4.19 -14.47 15.28
CA GLY A 127 4.75 -15.71 15.82
C GLY A 127 3.84 -16.35 16.87
N TYR A 128 3.29 -15.56 17.78
CA TYR A 128 2.34 -16.03 18.78
C TYR A 128 1.02 -16.53 18.16
N LEU A 129 0.48 -15.78 17.18
CA LEU A 129 -0.70 -16.21 16.44
C LEU A 129 -0.46 -17.53 15.71
N THR A 130 0.65 -17.63 14.99
CA THR A 130 1.03 -18.84 14.25
C THR A 130 1.13 -20.05 15.20
N ARG A 131 1.79 -19.90 16.36
CA ARG A 131 1.89 -20.97 17.36
C ARG A 131 0.51 -21.42 17.81
N ARG A 132 -0.38 -20.50 18.18
CA ARG A 132 -1.73 -20.84 18.62
C ARG A 132 -2.54 -21.55 17.54
N LEU A 133 -2.42 -21.12 16.26
CA LEU A 133 -3.07 -21.78 15.14
C LEU A 133 -2.55 -23.21 14.96
N VAL A 134 -1.23 -23.40 15.00
CA VAL A 134 -0.63 -24.73 14.88
C VAL A 134 -1.10 -25.64 16.02
N ASP A 135 -1.10 -25.15 17.27
CA ASP A 135 -1.54 -25.93 18.43
C ASP A 135 -3.01 -26.39 18.30
N VAL A 136 -3.88 -25.58 17.66
CA VAL A 136 -5.29 -25.94 17.43
C VAL A 136 -5.47 -26.90 16.25
N VAL A 137 -4.68 -26.72 15.19
CA VAL A 137 -4.89 -27.44 13.92
C VAL A 137 -4.08 -28.75 13.86
N GLN A 138 -3.07 -28.94 14.71
CA GLN A 138 -2.21 -30.13 14.67
C GLN A 138 -2.98 -31.46 14.78
N ASP A 139 -4.12 -31.48 15.47
CA ASP A 139 -4.96 -32.66 15.64
C ASP A 139 -5.95 -32.88 14.48
N VAL A 140 -6.05 -31.92 13.55
CA VAL A 140 -6.94 -32.03 12.39
C VAL A 140 -6.26 -32.86 11.31
N ILE A 141 -6.75 -34.09 11.14
CA ILE A 141 -6.21 -35.05 10.18
C ILE A 141 -7.30 -35.38 9.16
N VAL A 142 -6.96 -35.32 7.88
CA VAL A 142 -7.83 -35.82 6.82
C VAL A 142 -7.81 -37.36 6.85
N ARG A 143 -8.96 -37.98 7.15
CA ARG A 143 -9.08 -39.45 7.30
C ARG A 143 -9.63 -40.11 6.04
N GLU A 144 -10.39 -39.40 5.27
CA GLU A 144 -11.09 -39.89 4.07
C GLU A 144 -10.91 -38.86 2.94
N GLU A 145 -10.78 -39.34 1.71
CA GLU A 145 -10.70 -38.46 0.55
C GLU A 145 -12.04 -37.79 0.26
N ASP A 146 -13.13 -38.56 0.37
CA ASP A 146 -14.51 -38.07 0.22
C ASP A 146 -15.39 -38.74 1.27
N CYS A 147 -16.01 -37.94 2.12
CA CYS A 147 -16.94 -38.43 3.15
C CYS A 147 -18.37 -38.65 2.61
N GLY A 148 -18.63 -38.43 1.31
CA GLY A 148 -19.94 -38.59 0.69
C GLY A 148 -21.04 -37.66 1.21
N THR A 149 -20.71 -36.60 1.93
CA THR A 149 -21.70 -35.66 2.43
C THR A 149 -22.22 -34.75 1.31
N ILE A 150 -23.53 -34.55 1.28
CA ILE A 150 -24.18 -33.57 0.42
C ILE A 150 -24.39 -32.21 1.11
N GLN A 151 -24.06 -32.14 2.41
CA GLN A 151 -24.12 -30.89 3.18
C GLN A 151 -22.83 -30.12 3.01
N GLY A 152 -22.92 -28.97 2.34
CA GLY A 152 -21.81 -28.06 2.12
C GLY A 152 -21.97 -26.74 2.88
N VAL A 153 -20.91 -25.97 2.93
CA VAL A 153 -20.91 -24.60 3.43
C VAL A 153 -20.93 -23.64 2.24
N VAL A 154 -21.90 -22.74 2.23
CA VAL A 154 -21.98 -21.71 1.16
C VAL A 154 -20.86 -20.69 1.36
N VAL A 155 -19.97 -20.60 0.41
CA VAL A 155 -18.85 -19.67 0.40
C VAL A 155 -19.10 -18.60 -0.66
N LYS A 156 -18.89 -17.33 -0.28
CA LYS A 156 -18.96 -16.17 -1.20
C LYS A 156 -17.61 -15.47 -1.22
N ALA A 157 -17.37 -14.64 -2.23
CA ALA A 157 -16.24 -13.72 -2.22
C ALA A 157 -16.30 -12.83 -0.97
N PHE A 158 -15.15 -12.52 -0.40
CA PHE A 158 -15.07 -11.60 0.74
C PHE A 158 -14.94 -10.18 0.20
N VAL A 159 -16.00 -9.41 0.40
CA VAL A 159 -16.14 -8.04 -0.12
C VAL A 159 -16.23 -7.09 1.05
N ASP A 160 -15.51 -5.99 1.00
CA ASP A 160 -15.64 -4.91 1.98
C ASP A 160 -17.00 -4.22 1.76
N GLU A 161 -17.81 -4.15 2.81
CA GLU A 161 -19.15 -3.55 2.76
C GLU A 161 -19.09 -2.03 2.60
N SER A 162 -17.98 -1.37 2.95
CA SER A 162 -17.83 0.08 2.86
C SER A 162 -17.53 0.55 1.44
N ASP A 163 -16.63 -0.14 0.73
CA ASP A 163 -16.10 0.29 -0.57
C ASP A 163 -16.52 -0.63 -1.73
N GLY A 164 -17.13 -1.78 -1.43
CA GLY A 164 -17.45 -2.80 -2.43
C GLY A 164 -16.22 -3.47 -3.07
N THR A 165 -15.03 -3.26 -2.49
CA THR A 165 -13.79 -3.87 -2.96
C THR A 165 -13.73 -5.35 -2.57
N VAL A 166 -13.34 -6.21 -3.53
CA VAL A 166 -13.15 -7.64 -3.28
C VAL A 166 -11.82 -7.82 -2.57
N ILE A 167 -11.85 -8.18 -1.28
CA ILE A 167 -10.65 -8.45 -0.47
C ILE A 167 -10.08 -9.81 -0.84
N GLU A 168 -10.95 -10.83 -0.98
CA GLU A 168 -10.57 -12.19 -1.34
C GLU A 168 -11.57 -12.72 -2.38
N SER A 169 -11.06 -13.13 -3.53
CA SER A 169 -11.91 -13.66 -4.60
C SER A 169 -12.49 -15.02 -4.24
N LEU A 170 -13.64 -15.35 -4.84
CA LEU A 170 -14.24 -16.67 -4.66
C LEU A 170 -13.28 -17.79 -5.08
N HIS A 171 -12.51 -17.59 -6.14
CA HIS A 171 -11.53 -18.55 -6.63
C HIS A 171 -10.44 -18.85 -5.57
N GLU A 172 -9.92 -17.84 -4.91
CA GLU A 172 -8.92 -18.02 -3.84
C GLU A 172 -9.51 -18.78 -2.65
N ARG A 173 -10.76 -18.49 -2.29
CA ARG A 173 -11.44 -19.13 -1.15
C ARG A 173 -11.81 -20.60 -1.37
N ILE A 174 -12.09 -21.01 -2.60
CA ILE A 174 -12.45 -22.40 -2.93
C ILE A 174 -11.25 -23.25 -3.35
N THR A 175 -10.10 -22.65 -3.62
CA THR A 175 -8.89 -23.37 -4.02
C THR A 175 -8.52 -24.44 -2.98
N GLY A 176 -8.34 -25.68 -3.42
CA GLY A 176 -8.02 -26.83 -2.57
C GLY A 176 -9.20 -27.42 -1.79
N ARG A 177 -10.43 -27.04 -2.14
CA ARG A 177 -11.67 -27.59 -1.54
C ARG A 177 -12.49 -28.33 -2.59
N TYR A 178 -13.26 -29.30 -2.15
CA TYR A 178 -14.30 -29.94 -2.99
C TYR A 178 -15.49 -29.00 -3.17
N THR A 179 -15.96 -28.85 -4.41
CA THR A 179 -17.10 -28.01 -4.78
C THR A 179 -18.18 -28.84 -5.44
#